data_4b1cd14aaccd0cd9011409f4612f3936
#
_entry.id   4b1cd14aaccd0cd9011409f4612f3936
#
_cell.length_a   1.000
_cell.length_b   1.000
_cell.length_c   1.000
_cell.angle_alpha   90.00
_cell.angle_beta   90.00
_cell.angle_gamma   90.00
#
_symmetry.space_group_name_H-M   'P 1'
#
loop_
_entity.id
_entity.type
_entity.pdbx_description
1 polymer ?
#
loop_
_entity_poly.entity_id
_entity_poly.type
_entity_poly.pdbx_seq_one_letter_code
_entity_poly.pdbx_strand_id
1 'polypeptide(L)'
;GLYAAATLALSWASWRWIEQPFRTRGAGPLPARVHVFGATAAITGAGLAFAFVVHAGQGFPGRFQQPARSFAAAALDTNPQRQRCDRLPPERIAAGQACTLGAAGPDAPAFVLIGDSYGDAAAPGIDESARALGLKGLSLTYSGCFPLLGARQDNPACARFMDAAAAYVTSHPAVRNVVLVGRWTSALLGDRFGQVRTQGWYVQDALSTERSTDENRRVFERSFERLLTAFDGRRVAVVAYIPEQRYDVPRALALSATFGFPAQPALPVGLHEQRQGELRAAFERLRAQHPFELVDVGQALCGAQVCDVLRSGVPLYADDNHLSAHGAEALSDVWSTALGVSRAPAIAVAAGTVANVPVSR
;
A
#
# COMPACT_ATOMS: atom_id res chain seq x y z
N GLY A 1 -0.54 34.72 -6.99
CA GLY A 1 -0.55 35.78 -8.02
C GLY A 1 -0.33 35.27 -9.45
N LEU A 2 0.83 34.66 -9.76
CA LEU A 2 1.25 34.31 -11.13
C LEU A 2 0.30 33.33 -11.84
N TYR A 3 -0.14 32.29 -11.15
CA TYR A 3 -1.08 31.29 -11.71
C TYR A 3 -2.44 31.92 -12.05
N ALA A 4 -2.97 32.78 -11.19
CA ALA A 4 -4.23 33.46 -11.45
C ALA A 4 -4.12 34.39 -12.68
N ALA A 5 -3.03 35.15 -12.79
CA ALA A 5 -2.76 35.99 -13.93
C ALA A 5 -2.61 35.17 -15.24
N ALA A 6 -1.90 34.08 -15.21
CA ALA A 6 -1.74 33.17 -16.35
C ALA A 6 -3.10 32.55 -16.76
N THR A 7 -3.91 32.09 -15.81
CA THR A 7 -5.24 31.57 -16.09
C THR A 7 -6.15 32.59 -16.73
N LEU A 8 -6.18 33.82 -16.21
CA LEU A 8 -6.97 34.90 -16.77
C LEU A 8 -6.52 35.29 -18.20
N ALA A 9 -5.20 35.34 -18.41
CA ALA A 9 -4.65 35.65 -19.74
C ALA A 9 -5.01 34.55 -20.76
N LEU A 10 -4.87 33.28 -20.40
CA LEU A 10 -5.24 32.14 -21.25
C LEU A 10 -6.76 32.09 -21.50
N SER A 11 -7.57 32.35 -20.49
CA SER A 11 -9.03 32.40 -20.63
C SER A 11 -9.45 33.54 -21.55
N TRP A 12 -8.85 34.73 -21.41
CA TRP A 12 -9.08 35.86 -22.30
C TRP A 12 -8.66 35.58 -23.75
N ALA A 13 -7.47 34.95 -23.93
CA ALA A 13 -6.95 34.57 -25.23
C ALA A 13 -7.87 33.53 -25.90
N SER A 14 -8.31 32.52 -25.17
CA SER A 14 -9.29 31.54 -25.65
C SER A 14 -10.60 32.17 -26.05
N TRP A 15 -11.16 33.04 -25.17
CA TRP A 15 -12.38 33.78 -25.48
C TRP A 15 -12.23 34.66 -26.71
N ARG A 16 -11.13 35.43 -26.83
CA ARG A 16 -10.91 36.40 -27.89
C ARG A 16 -10.65 35.77 -29.26
N TRP A 17 -9.86 34.71 -29.31
CA TRP A 17 -9.39 34.11 -30.58
C TRP A 17 -10.08 32.81 -30.95
N ILE A 18 -10.64 32.09 -29.99
CA ILE A 18 -11.30 30.79 -30.24
C ILE A 18 -12.83 30.97 -30.20
N GLU A 19 -13.38 31.53 -29.11
CA GLU A 19 -14.85 31.57 -28.94
C GLU A 19 -15.52 32.70 -29.73
N GLN A 20 -14.96 33.92 -29.70
CA GLN A 20 -15.58 35.09 -30.35
C GLN A 20 -15.84 34.90 -31.85
N PRO A 21 -14.94 34.34 -32.67
CA PRO A 21 -15.18 34.13 -34.09
C PRO A 21 -16.42 33.25 -34.38
N PHE A 22 -16.77 32.32 -33.46
CA PHE A 22 -17.94 31.46 -33.58
C PHE A 22 -19.23 32.10 -33.03
N ARG A 23 -19.12 33.10 -32.16
CA ARG A 23 -20.27 33.78 -31.53
C ARG A 23 -20.77 34.97 -32.29
N THR A 24 -19.94 35.69 -33.05
CA THR A 24 -20.32 36.86 -33.83
C THR A 24 -21.00 36.43 -35.13
N ARG A 25 -22.35 36.45 -35.10
CA ARG A 25 -23.17 36.28 -36.31
C ARG A 25 -22.98 37.50 -37.21
N GLY A 26 -22.30 37.30 -38.36
CA GLY A 26 -22.19 38.35 -39.41
C GLY A 26 -20.81 38.61 -39.99
N ALA A 27 -19.75 38.05 -39.48
CA ALA A 27 -18.39 38.26 -40.01
C ALA A 27 -17.93 37.07 -40.88
N GLY A 28 -18.52 36.90 -42.04
CA GLY A 28 -18.08 35.91 -43.02
C GLY A 28 -18.82 34.56 -42.99
N PRO A 29 -18.65 33.72 -44.04
CA PRO A 29 -19.26 32.42 -44.09
C PRO A 29 -18.68 31.52 -42.98
N LEU A 30 -19.56 30.89 -42.19
CA LEU A 30 -19.16 29.87 -41.23
C LEU A 30 -18.29 28.80 -41.94
N PRO A 31 -17.17 28.37 -41.33
CA PRO A 31 -16.36 27.33 -41.94
C PRO A 31 -17.23 26.10 -42.18
N ALA A 32 -17.09 25.48 -43.37
CA ALA A 32 -17.86 24.28 -43.70
C ALA A 32 -17.71 23.25 -42.60
N ARG A 33 -18.81 22.59 -42.25
CA ARG A 33 -18.82 21.59 -41.14
C ARG A 33 -17.65 20.60 -41.24
N VAL A 34 -17.25 20.21 -42.45
CA VAL A 34 -16.11 19.34 -42.71
C VAL A 34 -14.79 19.88 -42.16
N HIS A 35 -14.57 21.22 -42.25
CA HIS A 35 -13.35 21.82 -41.69
C HIS A 35 -13.35 21.84 -40.16
N VAL A 36 -14.51 22.08 -39.54
CA VAL A 36 -14.66 22.02 -38.08
C VAL A 36 -14.41 20.62 -37.57
N PHE A 37 -15.07 19.61 -38.15
CA PHE A 37 -14.87 18.22 -37.79
C PHE A 37 -13.45 17.75 -38.10
N GLY A 38 -12.86 18.15 -39.22
CA GLY A 38 -11.48 17.83 -39.57
C GLY A 38 -10.47 18.43 -38.59
N ALA A 39 -10.63 19.70 -38.21
CA ALA A 39 -9.79 20.35 -37.21
C ALA A 39 -9.92 19.68 -35.83
N THR A 40 -11.17 19.40 -35.41
CA THR A 40 -11.41 18.70 -34.14
C THR A 40 -10.75 17.32 -34.13
N ALA A 41 -10.94 16.54 -35.19
CA ALA A 41 -10.32 15.21 -35.30
C ALA A 41 -8.80 15.28 -35.31
N ALA A 42 -8.20 16.27 -35.98
CA ALA A 42 -6.74 16.46 -36.00
C ALA A 42 -6.19 16.84 -34.60
N ILE A 43 -6.86 17.79 -33.91
CA ILE A 43 -6.44 18.19 -32.56
C ILE A 43 -6.60 17.02 -31.57
N THR A 44 -7.72 16.30 -31.63
CA THR A 44 -7.96 15.12 -30.79
C THR A 44 -6.93 14.04 -31.08
N GLY A 45 -6.66 13.75 -32.35
CA GLY A 45 -5.65 12.78 -32.77
C GLY A 45 -4.24 13.14 -32.30
N ALA A 46 -3.86 14.42 -32.43
CA ALA A 46 -2.58 14.92 -31.92
C ALA A 46 -2.49 14.81 -30.39
N GLY A 47 -3.57 15.14 -29.67
CA GLY A 47 -3.64 14.98 -28.22
C GLY A 47 -3.52 13.53 -27.77
N LEU A 48 -4.20 12.61 -28.44
CA LEU A 48 -4.10 11.17 -28.17
C LEU A 48 -2.69 10.63 -28.49
N ALA A 49 -2.10 11.03 -29.61
CA ALA A 49 -0.73 10.65 -29.96
C ALA A 49 0.27 11.17 -28.94
N PHE A 50 0.14 12.42 -28.50
CA PHE A 50 0.97 12.99 -27.43
C PHE A 50 0.80 12.23 -26.11
N ALA A 51 -0.44 11.97 -25.70
CA ALA A 51 -0.72 11.18 -24.50
C ALA A 51 -0.13 9.78 -24.58
N PHE A 52 -0.23 9.14 -25.73
CA PHE A 52 0.39 7.82 -25.96
C PHE A 52 1.92 7.87 -25.85
N VAL A 53 2.58 8.86 -26.47
CA VAL A 53 4.04 9.04 -26.37
C VAL A 53 4.47 9.28 -24.92
N VAL A 54 3.75 10.12 -24.17
CA VAL A 54 4.01 10.38 -22.75
C VAL A 54 3.82 9.10 -21.94
N HIS A 55 2.75 8.35 -22.21
CA HIS A 55 2.47 7.09 -21.52
C HIS A 55 3.52 6.01 -21.82
N ALA A 56 3.85 5.81 -23.10
CA ALA A 56 4.88 4.86 -23.54
C ALA A 56 6.28 5.22 -23.00
N GLY A 57 6.57 6.52 -22.92
CA GLY A 57 7.79 7.05 -22.31
C GLY A 57 7.78 7.11 -20.79
N GLN A 58 6.73 6.56 -20.14
CA GLN A 58 6.56 6.61 -18.67
C GLN A 58 6.75 8.02 -18.09
N GLY A 59 6.26 9.05 -18.79
CA GLY A 59 6.42 10.43 -18.39
C GLY A 59 7.85 10.97 -18.55
N PHE A 60 8.73 10.28 -19.26
CA PHE A 60 10.14 10.67 -19.49
C PHE A 60 10.91 10.94 -18.19
N PRO A 61 11.13 9.94 -17.34
CA PRO A 61 11.78 10.12 -16.03
C PRO A 61 13.18 10.70 -16.14
N GLY A 62 13.86 10.53 -17.29
CA GLY A 62 15.18 11.11 -17.57
C GLY A 62 15.23 12.64 -17.58
N ARG A 63 14.07 13.34 -17.67
CA ARG A 63 13.99 14.81 -17.57
C ARG A 63 14.25 15.35 -16.16
N PHE A 64 14.10 14.48 -15.14
CA PHE A 64 14.33 14.87 -13.76
C PHE A 64 15.76 14.56 -13.33
N GLN A 65 16.35 15.47 -12.57
CA GLN A 65 17.67 15.27 -11.96
C GLN A 65 17.53 14.45 -10.67
N GLN A 66 18.67 13.95 -10.16
CA GLN A 66 18.69 13.34 -8.85
C GLN A 66 18.54 14.42 -7.75
N PRO A 67 17.88 14.14 -6.61
CA PRO A 67 17.28 12.85 -6.25
C PRO A 67 15.81 12.66 -6.73
N ALA A 68 15.20 13.65 -7.39
CA ALA A 68 13.79 13.61 -7.79
C ALA A 68 13.45 12.37 -8.63
N ARG A 69 14.38 11.97 -9.52
CA ARG A 69 14.21 10.77 -10.35
C ARG A 69 14.17 9.48 -9.52
N SER A 70 15.05 9.34 -8.53
CA SER A 70 15.06 8.17 -7.63
C SER A 70 13.79 8.13 -6.78
N PHE A 71 13.35 9.28 -6.29
CA PHE A 71 12.11 9.35 -5.50
C PHE A 71 10.90 8.95 -6.33
N ALA A 72 10.77 9.47 -7.56
CA ALA A 72 9.67 9.09 -8.45
C ALA A 72 9.69 7.60 -8.82
N ALA A 73 10.87 7.00 -8.99
CA ALA A 73 11.01 5.59 -9.32
C ALA A 73 10.51 4.66 -8.20
N ALA A 74 10.53 5.09 -6.94
CA ALA A 74 10.06 4.31 -5.81
C ALA A 74 8.55 3.97 -5.89
N ALA A 75 7.77 4.74 -6.66
CA ALA A 75 6.36 4.40 -6.92
C ALA A 75 6.19 3.09 -7.72
N LEU A 76 7.22 2.63 -8.40
CA LEU A 76 7.25 1.38 -9.15
C LEU A 76 8.01 0.26 -8.42
N ASP A 77 8.62 0.58 -7.29
CA ASP A 77 9.37 -0.36 -6.45
C ASP A 77 8.39 -1.15 -5.56
N THR A 78 7.68 -2.06 -6.17
CA THR A 78 6.69 -2.95 -5.52
C THR A 78 7.16 -4.39 -5.58
N ASN A 79 6.46 -5.30 -4.91
CA ASN A 79 6.77 -6.73 -4.95
C ASN A 79 6.92 -7.22 -6.41
N PRO A 80 8.12 -7.64 -6.84
CA PRO A 80 8.37 -8.06 -8.22
C PRO A 80 7.60 -9.32 -8.63
N GLN A 81 7.12 -10.08 -7.65
CA GLN A 81 6.33 -11.28 -7.89
C GLN A 81 4.81 -11.02 -7.85
N ARG A 82 4.37 -9.80 -7.58
CA ARG A 82 2.97 -9.44 -7.38
C ARG A 82 2.03 -9.97 -8.47
N GLN A 83 2.37 -9.77 -9.74
CA GLN A 83 1.52 -10.20 -10.87
C GLN A 83 1.28 -11.71 -10.90
N ARG A 84 2.22 -12.50 -10.41
CA ARG A 84 2.16 -13.96 -10.41
C ARG A 84 1.61 -14.54 -9.11
N CYS A 85 1.86 -13.88 -7.98
CA CYS A 85 1.72 -14.43 -6.64
C CYS A 85 0.57 -13.83 -5.85
N ASP A 86 0.10 -12.61 -6.19
CA ASP A 86 -1.05 -12.00 -5.55
C ASP A 86 -2.37 -12.48 -6.20
N ARG A 87 -3.43 -12.56 -5.41
CA ARG A 87 -4.78 -12.95 -5.84
C ARG A 87 -4.87 -14.35 -6.46
N LEU A 88 -4.15 -15.29 -5.90
CA LEU A 88 -4.23 -16.67 -6.36
C LEU A 88 -5.65 -17.23 -6.17
N PRO A 89 -6.18 -17.98 -7.15
CA PRO A 89 -7.46 -18.64 -7.00
C PRO A 89 -7.38 -19.77 -5.96
N PRO A 90 -8.48 -20.06 -5.24
CA PRO A 90 -8.53 -21.07 -4.18
C PRO A 90 -8.00 -22.44 -4.59
N GLU A 91 -8.23 -22.83 -5.83
CA GLU A 91 -7.83 -24.15 -6.38
C GLU A 91 -6.29 -24.28 -6.44
N ARG A 92 -5.60 -23.19 -6.75
CA ARG A 92 -4.14 -23.18 -6.75
C ARG A 92 -3.57 -23.22 -5.34
N ILE A 93 -4.23 -22.56 -4.38
CA ILE A 93 -3.85 -22.62 -2.96
C ILE A 93 -4.00 -24.06 -2.45
N ALA A 94 -5.15 -24.70 -2.71
CA ALA A 94 -5.42 -26.07 -2.31
C ALA A 94 -4.43 -27.07 -2.93
N ALA A 95 -3.98 -26.81 -4.17
CA ALA A 95 -2.98 -27.63 -4.87
C ALA A 95 -1.53 -27.36 -4.40
N GLY A 96 -1.30 -26.48 -3.41
CA GLY A 96 0.04 -26.09 -2.96
C GLY A 96 0.85 -25.31 -4.01
N GLN A 97 0.18 -24.69 -4.98
CA GLN A 97 0.80 -23.95 -6.10
C GLN A 97 0.96 -22.43 -5.78
N ALA A 98 1.03 -22.09 -4.52
CA ALA A 98 1.36 -20.74 -4.09
C ALA A 98 2.84 -20.42 -4.30
N CYS A 99 3.17 -19.14 -4.35
CA CYS A 99 4.56 -18.72 -4.51
C CYS A 99 5.37 -19.00 -3.24
N THR A 100 6.56 -19.57 -3.43
CA THR A 100 7.50 -19.84 -2.36
C THR A 100 8.18 -18.56 -1.90
N LEU A 101 8.38 -18.45 -0.60
CA LEU A 101 9.21 -17.44 0.06
C LEU A 101 10.39 -18.12 0.75
N GLY A 102 11.54 -17.43 0.80
CA GLY A 102 12.74 -17.86 1.53
C GLY A 102 13.54 -18.92 0.79
N ALA A 103 13.96 -19.95 1.53
CA ALA A 103 14.87 -20.98 1.03
C ALA A 103 14.27 -21.82 -0.08
N ALA A 104 15.05 -22.10 -1.12
CA ALA A 104 14.69 -23.06 -2.15
C ALA A 104 14.92 -24.49 -1.64
N GLY A 105 14.19 -25.44 -2.20
CA GLY A 105 14.40 -26.86 -1.89
C GLY A 105 13.11 -27.68 -1.83
N PRO A 106 13.23 -29.00 -1.64
CA PRO A 106 12.11 -29.93 -1.61
C PRO A 106 11.32 -29.89 -0.30
N ASP A 107 11.85 -29.25 0.76
CA ASP A 107 11.25 -29.26 2.09
C ASP A 107 9.83 -28.67 2.08
N ALA A 108 8.99 -29.18 2.97
CA ALA A 108 7.66 -28.62 3.19
C ALA A 108 7.76 -27.20 3.78
N PRO A 109 6.83 -26.30 3.44
CA PRO A 109 6.84 -24.95 3.98
C PRO A 109 6.64 -24.96 5.51
N ALA A 110 7.53 -24.27 6.21
CA ALA A 110 7.48 -24.12 7.67
C ALA A 110 6.58 -22.96 8.11
N PHE A 111 6.37 -21.98 7.23
CA PHE A 111 5.50 -20.85 7.49
C PHE A 111 4.62 -20.49 6.28
N VAL A 112 3.57 -19.73 6.55
CA VAL A 112 2.71 -19.13 5.53
C VAL A 112 2.51 -17.66 5.86
N LEU A 113 2.72 -16.80 4.86
CA LEU A 113 2.30 -15.40 4.88
C LEU A 113 0.85 -15.34 4.37
N ILE A 114 -0.07 -14.82 5.18
CA ILE A 114 -1.44 -14.52 4.77
C ILE A 114 -1.66 -13.01 4.89
N GLY A 115 -2.13 -12.37 3.83
CA GLY A 115 -2.31 -10.92 3.85
C GLY A 115 -3.11 -10.35 2.71
N ASP A 116 -3.41 -9.05 2.85
CA ASP A 116 -3.94 -8.21 1.78
C ASP A 116 -2.78 -7.55 0.98
N SER A 117 -3.00 -6.35 0.45
CA SER A 117 -1.94 -5.61 -0.25
C SER A 117 -0.75 -5.21 0.66
N TYR A 118 -0.95 -5.14 1.97
CA TYR A 118 0.15 -4.93 2.92
C TYR A 118 1.02 -6.18 3.04
N GLY A 119 0.39 -7.37 3.02
CA GLY A 119 1.10 -8.64 2.96
C GLY A 119 1.90 -8.80 1.67
N ASP A 120 1.30 -8.43 0.53
CA ASP A 120 2.00 -8.42 -0.75
C ASP A 120 3.19 -7.44 -0.74
N ALA A 121 3.02 -6.23 -0.17
CA ALA A 121 4.09 -5.25 -0.05
C ALA A 121 5.21 -5.68 0.91
N ALA A 122 4.89 -6.46 1.95
CA ALA A 122 5.86 -7.00 2.91
C ALA A 122 6.60 -8.24 2.38
N ALA A 123 6.04 -8.93 1.39
CA ALA A 123 6.57 -10.21 0.89
C ALA A 123 8.05 -10.16 0.48
N PRO A 124 8.60 -9.12 -0.18
CA PRO A 124 10.03 -9.06 -0.50
C PRO A 124 10.93 -9.12 0.73
N GLY A 125 10.61 -8.35 1.78
CA GLY A 125 11.39 -8.35 3.01
C GLY A 125 11.26 -9.65 3.80
N ILE A 126 10.07 -10.25 3.81
CA ILE A 126 9.84 -11.59 4.42
C ILE A 126 10.60 -12.67 3.65
N ASP A 127 10.60 -12.61 2.31
CA ASP A 127 11.35 -13.54 1.45
C ASP A 127 12.85 -13.48 1.72
N GLU A 128 13.42 -12.28 1.77
CA GLU A 128 14.84 -12.08 2.06
C GLU A 128 15.21 -12.57 3.47
N SER A 129 14.40 -12.19 4.48
CA SER A 129 14.64 -12.60 5.86
C SER A 129 14.51 -14.11 6.04
N ALA A 130 13.49 -14.72 5.43
CA ALA A 130 13.31 -16.18 5.47
C ALA A 130 14.46 -16.91 4.77
N ARG A 131 14.98 -16.38 3.65
CA ARG A 131 16.15 -16.93 2.96
C ARG A 131 17.39 -16.86 3.83
N ALA A 132 17.63 -15.74 4.50
CA ALA A 132 18.75 -15.57 5.42
C ALA A 132 18.68 -16.52 6.63
N LEU A 133 17.46 -16.90 7.04
CA LEU A 133 17.22 -17.84 8.14
C LEU A 133 17.14 -19.31 7.68
N GLY A 134 17.28 -19.60 6.39
CA GLY A 134 17.11 -20.95 5.85
C GLY A 134 15.67 -21.48 5.94
N LEU A 135 14.68 -20.63 6.13
CA LEU A 135 13.27 -20.99 6.24
C LEU A 135 12.61 -20.98 4.87
N LYS A 136 11.71 -21.95 4.63
CA LYS A 136 10.85 -22.00 3.46
C LYS A 136 9.40 -21.74 3.86
N GLY A 137 8.72 -20.88 3.12
CA GLY A 137 7.31 -20.55 3.32
C GLY A 137 6.55 -20.36 2.02
N LEU A 138 5.27 -20.03 2.14
CA LEU A 138 4.39 -19.68 1.04
C LEU A 138 3.79 -18.32 1.22
N SER A 139 3.58 -17.61 0.11
CA SER A 139 2.83 -16.35 0.05
C SER A 139 1.40 -16.62 -0.36
N LEU A 140 0.46 -16.34 0.54
CA LEU A 140 -0.98 -16.33 0.31
C LEU A 140 -1.48 -14.89 0.51
N THR A 141 -1.40 -14.08 -0.54
CA THR A 141 -1.83 -12.69 -0.52
C THR A 141 -2.96 -12.44 -1.49
N TYR A 142 -3.88 -11.55 -1.10
CA TYR A 142 -4.95 -11.09 -1.97
C TYR A 142 -5.18 -9.59 -1.76
N SER A 143 -4.58 -8.77 -2.59
CA SER A 143 -4.72 -7.30 -2.53
C SER A 143 -6.17 -6.86 -2.61
N GLY A 144 -6.58 -6.07 -1.61
CA GLY A 144 -7.95 -5.58 -1.47
C GLY A 144 -8.88 -6.49 -0.67
N CYS A 145 -8.36 -7.59 -0.10
CA CYS A 145 -9.10 -8.48 0.80
C CYS A 145 -8.48 -8.45 2.19
N PHE A 146 -9.17 -7.90 3.18
CA PHE A 146 -8.71 -8.00 4.56
C PHE A 146 -8.65 -9.47 4.99
N PRO A 147 -7.55 -9.92 5.63
CA PRO A 147 -7.41 -11.32 6.02
C PRO A 147 -8.25 -11.65 7.26
N LEU A 148 -9.58 -11.68 7.08
CA LEU A 148 -10.59 -11.92 8.09
C LEU A 148 -11.42 -13.17 7.73
N LEU A 149 -11.31 -14.23 8.52
CA LEU A 149 -12.00 -15.50 8.29
C LEU A 149 -13.51 -15.39 8.58
N GLY A 150 -14.32 -15.85 7.62
CA GLY A 150 -15.77 -15.81 7.72
C GLY A 150 -16.38 -14.42 7.55
N ALA A 151 -15.59 -13.41 7.17
CA ALA A 151 -16.08 -12.09 6.82
C ALA A 151 -16.42 -12.00 5.32
N ARG A 152 -17.54 -11.35 5.02
CA ARG A 152 -17.92 -10.93 3.66
C ARG A 152 -17.46 -9.50 3.45
N GLN A 153 -16.84 -9.26 2.34
CA GLN A 153 -16.36 -7.97 1.88
C GLN A 153 -17.01 -7.63 0.54
N ASP A 154 -16.83 -6.42 0.04
CA ASP A 154 -17.41 -6.01 -1.25
C ASP A 154 -16.95 -6.92 -2.41
N ASN A 155 -15.72 -7.43 -2.35
CA ASN A 155 -15.24 -8.45 -3.28
C ASN A 155 -15.58 -9.87 -2.72
N PRO A 156 -16.49 -10.62 -3.37
CA PRO A 156 -16.87 -11.96 -2.90
C PRO A 156 -15.75 -13.00 -2.98
N ALA A 157 -14.67 -12.73 -3.73
CA ALA A 157 -13.51 -13.61 -3.78
C ALA A 157 -12.74 -13.62 -2.45
N CYS A 158 -12.86 -12.58 -1.62
CA CYS A 158 -12.15 -12.48 -0.35
C CYS A 158 -12.50 -13.61 0.63
N ALA A 159 -13.78 -13.94 0.75
CA ALA A 159 -14.21 -15.04 1.62
C ALA A 159 -13.63 -16.38 1.14
N ARG A 160 -13.76 -16.69 -0.16
CA ARG A 160 -13.22 -17.94 -0.73
C ARG A 160 -11.71 -18.04 -0.61
N PHE A 161 -11.01 -16.93 -0.78
CA PHE A 161 -9.56 -16.88 -0.59
C PHE A 161 -9.19 -17.19 0.86
N MET A 162 -9.85 -16.56 1.84
CA MET A 162 -9.56 -16.78 3.26
C MET A 162 -9.90 -18.19 3.70
N ASP A 163 -11.01 -18.77 3.20
CA ASP A 163 -11.38 -20.15 3.48
C ASP A 163 -10.31 -21.12 2.93
N ALA A 164 -9.82 -20.90 1.71
CA ALA A 164 -8.76 -21.72 1.12
C ALA A 164 -7.42 -21.57 1.86
N ALA A 165 -7.05 -20.35 2.27
CA ALA A 165 -5.83 -20.09 3.03
C ALA A 165 -5.89 -20.78 4.41
N ALA A 166 -7.02 -20.67 5.12
CA ALA A 166 -7.22 -21.33 6.39
C ALA A 166 -7.20 -22.87 6.25
N ALA A 167 -7.90 -23.39 5.24
CA ALA A 167 -7.90 -24.84 4.95
C ALA A 167 -6.50 -25.36 4.62
N TYR A 168 -5.71 -24.59 3.87
CA TYR A 168 -4.32 -24.95 3.58
C TYR A 168 -3.50 -25.09 4.86
N VAL A 169 -3.52 -24.08 5.73
CA VAL A 169 -2.78 -24.10 7.01
C VAL A 169 -3.21 -25.28 7.88
N THR A 170 -4.52 -25.51 8.02
CA THR A 170 -5.03 -26.59 8.91
C THR A 170 -4.72 -27.98 8.39
N SER A 171 -4.68 -28.19 7.08
CA SER A 171 -4.38 -29.49 6.45
C SER A 171 -2.88 -29.79 6.32
N HIS A 172 -1.99 -28.81 6.58
CA HIS A 172 -0.54 -28.98 6.44
C HIS A 172 0.18 -28.82 7.78
N PRO A 173 0.39 -29.89 8.53
CA PRO A 173 0.99 -29.84 9.89
C PRO A 173 2.44 -29.35 9.89
N ALA A 174 3.14 -29.39 8.75
CA ALA A 174 4.47 -28.81 8.60
C ALA A 174 4.47 -27.28 8.74
N VAL A 175 3.37 -26.61 8.42
CA VAL A 175 3.18 -25.18 8.63
C VAL A 175 3.02 -24.91 10.12
N ARG A 176 4.08 -24.50 10.77
CA ARG A 176 4.10 -24.23 12.22
C ARG A 176 3.96 -22.76 12.56
N ASN A 177 4.21 -21.89 11.60
CA ASN A 177 4.18 -20.43 11.77
C ASN A 177 3.27 -19.78 10.73
N VAL A 178 2.34 -18.95 11.18
CA VAL A 178 1.47 -18.13 10.34
C VAL A 178 1.79 -16.66 10.57
N VAL A 179 2.19 -15.98 9.51
CA VAL A 179 2.47 -14.54 9.52
C VAL A 179 1.29 -13.83 8.88
N LEU A 180 0.57 -13.07 9.68
CA LEU A 180 -0.61 -12.29 9.25
C LEU A 180 -0.19 -10.84 9.04
N VAL A 181 -0.38 -10.31 7.84
CA VAL A 181 -0.08 -8.91 7.50
C VAL A 181 -1.29 -8.30 6.81
N GLY A 182 -1.83 -7.25 7.38
CA GLY A 182 -3.03 -6.63 6.82
C GLY A 182 -3.18 -5.16 7.17
N ARG A 183 -4.02 -4.48 6.40
CA ARG A 183 -4.46 -3.11 6.68
C ARG A 183 -5.53 -3.10 7.77
N TRP A 184 -5.15 -3.54 8.95
CA TRP A 184 -6.06 -3.85 10.06
C TRP A 184 -6.92 -2.67 10.50
N THR A 185 -6.32 -1.48 10.61
CA THR A 185 -7.05 -0.28 11.03
C THR A 185 -8.16 0.08 10.05
N SER A 186 -7.92 -0.07 8.75
CA SER A 186 -8.95 0.16 7.74
C SER A 186 -10.04 -0.92 7.75
N ALA A 187 -9.70 -2.16 8.07
CA ALA A 187 -10.68 -3.22 8.26
C ALA A 187 -11.59 -2.94 9.48
N LEU A 188 -11.00 -2.43 10.57
CA LEU A 188 -11.71 -2.10 11.81
C LEU A 188 -12.60 -0.86 11.65
N LEU A 189 -12.07 0.21 11.05
CA LEU A 189 -12.73 1.53 10.99
C LEU A 189 -13.54 1.76 9.71
N GLY A 190 -13.30 0.98 8.66
CA GLY A 190 -13.98 1.12 7.38
C GLY A 190 -13.55 2.32 6.57
N ASP A 191 -12.41 2.93 6.89
CA ASP A 191 -11.92 4.14 6.24
C ASP A 191 -10.49 4.02 5.71
N ARG A 192 -10.05 5.01 4.96
CA ARG A 192 -8.67 5.21 4.56
C ARG A 192 -8.13 6.47 5.24
N PHE A 193 -6.98 6.36 5.88
CA PHE A 193 -6.35 7.49 6.56
C PHE A 193 -6.18 8.69 5.63
N GLY A 194 -6.54 9.88 6.13
CA GLY A 194 -6.40 11.13 5.39
C GLY A 194 -7.39 11.34 4.22
N GLN A 195 -8.33 10.43 3.99
CA GLN A 195 -9.34 10.55 2.94
C GLN A 195 -10.74 10.57 3.52
N VAL A 196 -11.53 11.57 3.12
CA VAL A 196 -12.97 11.58 3.36
C VAL A 196 -13.63 10.74 2.26
N ARG A 197 -14.26 9.62 2.65
CA ARG A 197 -15.00 8.77 1.73
C ARG A 197 -16.50 8.93 1.96
N THR A 198 -17.26 8.97 0.87
CA THR A 198 -18.72 8.94 0.90
C THR A 198 -19.26 7.53 1.22
N GLN A 199 -18.45 6.49 0.97
CA GLN A 199 -18.77 5.10 1.32
C GLN A 199 -17.58 4.46 2.02
N GLY A 200 -17.83 3.89 3.20
CA GLY A 200 -16.83 3.12 3.96
C GLY A 200 -16.54 1.75 3.33
N TRP A 201 -15.44 1.14 3.74
CA TRP A 201 -15.18 -0.28 3.51
C TRP A 201 -15.85 -1.07 4.62
N TYR A 202 -16.98 -1.67 4.29
CA TYR A 202 -17.72 -2.42 5.29
C TYR A 202 -17.45 -3.91 5.18
N VAL A 203 -17.21 -4.53 6.33
CA VAL A 203 -17.12 -5.97 6.48
C VAL A 203 -18.38 -6.48 7.21
N GLN A 204 -18.86 -7.63 6.80
CA GLN A 204 -20.06 -8.26 7.38
C GLN A 204 -19.79 -9.75 7.60
N ASP A 205 -20.50 -10.37 8.51
CA ASP A 205 -20.53 -11.84 8.67
C ASP A 205 -21.98 -12.35 8.72
N ALA A 206 -22.18 -13.59 9.14
CA ALA A 206 -23.52 -14.18 9.23
C ALA A 206 -24.41 -13.53 10.30
N LEU A 207 -23.81 -12.83 11.28
CA LEU A 207 -24.50 -12.17 12.38
C LEU A 207 -24.77 -10.68 12.11
N SER A 208 -24.23 -10.15 11.00
CA SER A 208 -24.34 -8.73 10.68
C SER A 208 -25.74 -8.37 10.20
N THR A 209 -26.33 -7.33 10.81
CA THR A 209 -27.64 -6.78 10.46
C THR A 209 -27.57 -5.43 9.77
N GLU A 210 -26.38 -4.78 9.78
CA GLU A 210 -26.16 -3.44 9.23
C GLU A 210 -24.80 -3.31 8.55
N ARG A 211 -24.57 -2.19 7.87
CA ARG A 211 -23.30 -1.78 7.30
C ARG A 211 -22.87 -0.47 7.98
N SER A 212 -22.09 -0.60 9.02
CA SER A 212 -21.63 0.54 9.82
C SER A 212 -20.20 0.31 10.32
N THR A 213 -19.55 1.36 10.79
CA THR A 213 -18.23 1.24 11.44
C THR A 213 -18.32 0.44 12.74
N ASP A 214 -19.45 0.52 13.47
CA ASP A 214 -19.65 -0.26 14.68
C ASP A 214 -19.80 -1.75 14.36
N GLU A 215 -20.48 -2.08 13.25
CA GLU A 215 -20.52 -3.47 12.80
C GLU A 215 -19.15 -3.95 12.31
N ASN A 216 -18.35 -3.10 11.65
CA ASN A 216 -16.97 -3.44 11.29
C ASN A 216 -16.14 -3.86 12.52
N ARG A 217 -16.26 -3.14 13.64
CA ARG A 217 -15.55 -3.48 14.89
C ARG A 217 -15.96 -4.86 15.40
N ARG A 218 -17.26 -5.15 15.43
CA ARG A 218 -17.79 -6.45 15.86
C ARG A 218 -17.36 -7.59 14.94
N VAL A 219 -17.47 -7.39 13.63
CA VAL A 219 -17.05 -8.39 12.63
C VAL A 219 -15.55 -8.62 12.68
N PHE A 220 -14.76 -7.55 12.83
CA PHE A 220 -13.30 -7.66 12.95
C PHE A 220 -12.91 -8.59 14.10
N GLU A 221 -13.43 -8.35 15.31
CA GLU A 221 -13.11 -9.17 16.48
C GLU A 221 -13.55 -10.61 16.29
N ARG A 222 -14.81 -10.85 15.88
CA ARG A 222 -15.34 -12.21 15.65
C ARG A 222 -14.59 -12.98 14.56
N SER A 223 -14.20 -12.29 13.49
CA SER A 223 -13.48 -12.91 12.36
C SER A 223 -12.03 -13.20 12.72
N PHE A 224 -11.41 -12.31 13.50
CA PHE A 224 -10.06 -12.51 14.00
C PHE A 224 -10.00 -13.67 15.00
N GLU A 225 -10.98 -13.76 15.91
CA GLU A 225 -11.13 -14.87 16.84
C GLU A 225 -11.29 -16.21 16.10
N ARG A 226 -12.15 -16.27 15.07
CA ARG A 226 -12.30 -17.47 14.21
C ARG A 226 -10.97 -17.86 13.55
N LEU A 227 -10.21 -16.88 13.11
CA LEU A 227 -8.92 -17.09 12.47
C LEU A 227 -7.90 -17.66 13.46
N LEU A 228 -7.79 -17.08 14.67
CA LEU A 228 -6.91 -17.57 15.73
C LEU A 228 -7.30 -18.98 16.19
N THR A 229 -8.60 -19.23 16.35
CA THR A 229 -9.12 -20.56 16.69
C THR A 229 -8.79 -21.60 15.59
N ALA A 230 -8.92 -21.24 14.32
CA ALA A 230 -8.56 -22.12 13.20
C ALA A 230 -7.07 -22.46 13.17
N PHE A 231 -6.22 -21.57 13.69
CA PHE A 231 -4.76 -21.77 13.74
C PHE A 231 -4.26 -22.22 15.12
N ASP A 232 -5.15 -22.70 15.97
CA ASP A 232 -4.74 -23.24 17.28
C ASP A 232 -3.63 -24.30 17.12
N GLY A 233 -2.67 -24.28 18.05
CA GLY A 233 -1.46 -25.10 17.96
C GLY A 233 -0.40 -24.62 16.96
N ARG A 234 -0.62 -23.49 16.26
CA ARG A 234 0.37 -22.80 15.42
C ARG A 234 0.88 -21.55 16.14
N ARG A 235 2.11 -21.16 15.85
CA ARG A 235 2.57 -19.83 16.21
C ARG A 235 1.95 -18.83 15.21
N VAL A 236 1.18 -17.87 15.72
CA VAL A 236 0.60 -16.81 14.91
C VAL A 236 1.33 -15.50 15.23
N ALA A 237 1.93 -14.89 14.22
CA ALA A 237 2.52 -13.56 14.29
C ALA A 237 1.66 -12.59 13.51
N VAL A 238 1.13 -11.57 14.18
CA VAL A 238 0.33 -10.50 13.59
C VAL A 238 1.21 -9.28 13.41
N VAL A 239 1.54 -8.96 12.18
CA VAL A 239 2.27 -7.75 11.81
C VAL A 239 1.27 -6.61 11.66
N ALA A 240 1.46 -5.54 12.44
CA ALA A 240 0.52 -4.44 12.54
C ALA A 240 1.23 -3.08 12.61
N TYR A 241 0.41 -2.05 12.61
CA TYR A 241 0.81 -0.67 12.85
C TYR A 241 1.84 -0.12 11.85
N ILE A 242 1.73 -0.57 10.56
CA ILE A 242 2.47 0.08 9.46
C ILE A 242 1.95 1.51 9.35
N PRO A 243 2.80 2.54 9.48
CA PRO A 243 2.36 3.92 9.42
C PRO A 243 1.76 4.29 8.06
N GLU A 244 0.52 4.77 8.05
CA GLU A 244 -0.13 5.28 6.84
C GLU A 244 0.23 6.76 6.68
N GLN A 245 0.82 7.15 5.55
CA GLN A 245 1.23 8.53 5.29
C GLN A 245 0.04 9.37 4.78
N ARG A 246 0.09 10.70 4.97
CA ARG A 246 -0.97 11.61 4.50
C ARG A 246 -0.90 11.87 2.99
N TYR A 247 0.27 11.67 2.40
CA TYR A 247 0.57 11.97 1.02
C TYR A 247 1.31 10.79 0.38
N ASP A 248 1.15 10.65 -0.93
CA ASP A 248 1.98 9.75 -1.73
C ASP A 248 3.45 10.15 -1.57
N VAL A 249 4.22 9.30 -0.90
CA VAL A 249 5.59 9.59 -0.45
C VAL A 249 6.53 9.83 -1.64
N PRO A 250 6.61 8.94 -2.64
CA PRO A 250 7.46 9.14 -3.82
C PRO A 250 7.16 10.44 -4.53
N ARG A 251 5.88 10.73 -4.74
CA ARG A 251 5.43 11.94 -5.41
C ARG A 251 5.77 13.20 -4.62
N ALA A 252 5.51 13.22 -3.32
CA ALA A 252 5.78 14.37 -2.48
C ALA A 252 7.28 14.68 -2.44
N LEU A 253 8.12 13.67 -2.28
CA LEU A 253 9.57 13.81 -2.30
C LEU A 253 10.10 14.27 -3.67
N ALA A 254 9.60 13.69 -4.76
CA ALA A 254 10.00 14.09 -6.11
C ALA A 254 9.63 15.53 -6.45
N LEU A 255 8.42 15.98 -6.07
CA LEU A 255 7.98 17.35 -6.26
C LEU A 255 8.80 18.33 -5.43
N SER A 256 9.10 17.98 -4.18
CA SER A 256 9.99 18.78 -3.32
C SER A 256 11.37 18.95 -3.94
N ALA A 257 11.98 17.85 -4.37
CA ALA A 257 13.32 17.87 -4.98
C ALA A 257 13.35 18.60 -6.32
N THR A 258 12.23 18.63 -7.06
CA THR A 258 12.17 19.28 -8.38
C THR A 258 11.90 20.79 -8.27
N PHE A 259 11.01 21.19 -7.37
CA PHE A 259 10.46 22.56 -7.34
C PHE A 259 10.78 23.31 -6.04
N GLY A 260 11.50 22.71 -5.10
CA GLY A 260 11.83 23.30 -3.81
C GLY A 260 10.63 23.50 -2.88
N PHE A 261 9.50 22.82 -3.12
CA PHE A 261 8.36 22.88 -2.21
C PHE A 261 8.69 22.15 -0.91
N PRO A 262 8.36 22.73 0.25
CA PRO A 262 8.54 22.03 1.50
C PRO A 262 7.64 20.78 1.53
N ALA A 263 8.23 19.60 1.37
CA ALA A 263 7.52 18.36 1.56
C ALA A 263 7.77 17.86 2.99
N GLN A 264 6.70 17.63 3.72
CA GLN A 264 6.74 16.89 4.98
C GLN A 264 5.86 15.63 4.82
N PRO A 265 6.30 14.64 4.01
CA PRO A 265 5.51 13.43 3.81
C PRO A 265 5.50 12.54 5.06
N ALA A 266 6.49 12.70 5.96
CA ALA A 266 6.59 11.93 7.19
C ALA A 266 5.42 12.21 8.15
N LEU A 267 4.78 11.14 8.61
CA LEU A 267 3.66 11.22 9.53
C LEU A 267 4.14 11.57 10.95
N PRO A 268 3.58 12.60 11.61
CA PRO A 268 3.81 12.80 13.04
C PRO A 268 3.40 11.59 13.88
N VAL A 269 4.24 11.19 14.85
CA VAL A 269 4.00 10.02 15.71
C VAL A 269 2.67 10.11 16.42
N GLY A 270 2.29 11.30 16.95
CA GLY A 270 1.01 11.48 17.62
C GLY A 270 -0.20 11.18 16.73
N LEU A 271 -0.12 11.46 15.41
CA LEU A 271 -1.19 11.09 14.47
C LEU A 271 -1.19 9.59 14.17
N HIS A 272 -0.01 8.97 14.11
CA HIS A 272 0.10 7.52 13.99
C HIS A 272 -0.53 6.82 15.20
N GLU A 273 -0.18 7.23 16.41
CA GLU A 273 -0.72 6.66 17.66
C GLU A 273 -2.23 6.85 17.75
N GLN A 274 -2.73 8.04 17.41
CA GLN A 274 -4.17 8.29 17.35
C GLN A 274 -4.87 7.37 16.36
N ARG A 275 -4.30 7.18 15.16
CA ARG A 275 -4.84 6.30 14.12
C ARG A 275 -4.91 4.85 14.58
N GLN A 276 -3.92 4.38 15.32
CA GLN A 276 -3.80 2.98 15.74
C GLN A 276 -4.49 2.68 17.08
N GLY A 277 -4.97 3.67 17.80
CA GLY A 277 -5.48 3.53 19.17
C GLY A 277 -6.60 2.48 19.31
N GLU A 278 -7.62 2.52 18.45
CA GLU A 278 -8.72 1.55 18.49
C GLU A 278 -8.25 0.14 18.11
N LEU A 279 -7.34 0.02 17.15
CA LEU A 279 -6.77 -1.27 16.78
C LEU A 279 -5.92 -1.88 17.89
N ARG A 280 -5.13 -1.06 18.61
CA ARG A 280 -4.38 -1.51 19.79
C ARG A 280 -5.31 -2.10 20.83
N ALA A 281 -6.38 -1.38 21.17
CA ALA A 281 -7.37 -1.85 22.14
C ALA A 281 -8.06 -3.15 21.69
N ALA A 282 -8.38 -3.30 20.40
CA ALA A 282 -8.96 -4.54 19.87
C ALA A 282 -7.97 -5.71 19.96
N PHE A 283 -6.72 -5.52 19.59
CA PHE A 283 -5.70 -6.56 19.70
C PHE A 283 -5.35 -6.94 21.15
N GLU A 284 -5.39 -5.99 22.07
CA GLU A 284 -5.23 -6.29 23.50
C GLU A 284 -6.34 -7.20 24.02
N ARG A 285 -7.62 -6.92 23.67
CA ARG A 285 -8.74 -7.79 24.03
C ARG A 285 -8.62 -9.19 23.43
N LEU A 286 -8.27 -9.28 22.14
CA LEU A 286 -8.09 -10.56 21.46
C LEU A 286 -6.95 -11.38 22.06
N ARG A 287 -5.81 -10.75 22.37
CA ARG A 287 -4.65 -11.42 22.99
C ARG A 287 -4.92 -11.95 24.39
N ALA A 288 -5.81 -11.34 25.11
CA ALA A 288 -6.21 -11.83 26.43
C ALA A 288 -6.95 -13.17 26.37
N GLN A 289 -7.56 -13.50 25.23
CA GLN A 289 -8.35 -14.72 25.01
C GLN A 289 -7.60 -15.74 24.13
N HIS A 290 -6.91 -15.26 23.12
CA HIS A 290 -6.18 -16.06 22.13
C HIS A 290 -4.74 -15.53 22.00
N PRO A 291 -3.73 -16.23 22.56
CA PRO A 291 -2.35 -15.75 22.49
C PRO A 291 -1.84 -15.71 21.05
N PHE A 292 -1.30 -14.57 20.64
CA PHE A 292 -0.55 -14.40 19.41
C PHE A 292 0.58 -13.39 19.62
N GLU A 293 1.59 -13.43 18.77
CA GLU A 293 2.68 -12.47 18.79
C GLU A 293 2.29 -11.23 17.96
N LEU A 294 2.39 -10.06 18.57
CA LEU A 294 2.13 -8.79 17.90
C LEU A 294 3.48 -8.17 17.51
N VAL A 295 3.68 -7.99 16.21
CA VAL A 295 4.90 -7.40 15.63
C VAL A 295 4.56 -5.97 15.19
N ASP A 296 5.04 -5.01 15.93
CA ASP A 296 4.76 -3.57 15.72
C ASP A 296 5.80 -2.96 14.77
N VAL A 297 5.39 -2.72 13.53
CA VAL A 297 6.22 -2.08 12.50
C VAL A 297 6.45 -0.59 12.81
N GLY A 298 5.52 0.05 13.51
CA GLY A 298 5.66 1.43 13.94
C GLY A 298 6.91 1.64 14.81
N GLN A 299 7.27 0.66 15.66
CA GLN A 299 8.49 0.74 16.46
C GLN A 299 9.77 0.79 15.61
N ALA A 300 9.78 0.17 14.43
CA ALA A 300 10.94 0.17 13.54
C ALA A 300 10.98 1.39 12.59
N LEU A 301 9.85 2.05 12.38
CA LEU A 301 9.72 3.16 11.45
C LEU A 301 9.52 4.51 12.12
N CYS A 302 9.02 4.57 13.35
CA CYS A 302 8.73 5.84 14.02
C CYS A 302 9.80 6.18 15.05
N GLY A 303 10.40 7.36 14.88
CA GLY A 303 11.27 7.98 15.87
C GLY A 303 10.47 8.71 16.96
N ALA A 304 11.07 9.70 17.62
CA ALA A 304 10.40 10.46 18.68
C ALA A 304 9.32 11.43 18.16
N GLN A 305 9.42 11.92 16.95
CA GLN A 305 8.55 12.97 16.42
C GLN A 305 7.77 12.55 15.18
N VAL A 306 8.41 11.82 14.28
CA VAL A 306 7.83 11.40 12.98
C VAL A 306 8.13 9.93 12.69
N CYS A 307 7.30 9.34 11.84
CA CYS A 307 7.57 8.04 11.25
C CYS A 307 8.34 8.23 9.95
N ASP A 308 9.46 7.52 9.81
CA ASP A 308 10.38 7.65 8.68
C ASP A 308 9.71 7.27 7.35
N VAL A 309 10.04 8.03 6.32
CA VAL A 309 9.65 7.75 4.93
C VAL A 309 10.84 7.52 4.03
N LEU A 310 12.05 7.77 4.55
CA LEU A 310 13.34 7.59 3.87
C LEU A 310 14.30 6.85 4.78
N ARG A 311 15.08 5.94 4.22
CA ARG A 311 16.25 5.35 4.88
C ARG A 311 17.43 5.40 3.90
N SER A 312 18.54 5.96 4.34
CA SER A 312 19.73 6.16 3.48
C SER A 312 19.42 6.85 2.13
N GLY A 313 18.47 7.78 2.10
CA GLY A 313 18.04 8.50 0.91
C GLY A 313 17.12 7.74 -0.04
N VAL A 314 16.67 6.54 0.34
CA VAL A 314 15.72 5.72 -0.45
C VAL A 314 14.35 5.75 0.19
N PRO A 315 13.26 5.98 -0.58
CA PRO A 315 11.91 5.95 -0.05
C PRO A 315 11.51 4.56 0.46
N LEU A 316 10.91 4.52 1.65
CA LEU A 316 10.42 3.29 2.28
C LEU A 316 9.01 2.90 1.81
N TYR A 317 8.36 3.75 1.04
CA TYR A 317 6.98 3.58 0.58
C TYR A 317 6.90 3.71 -0.94
N ALA A 318 6.03 2.90 -1.56
CA ALA A 318 5.67 2.99 -2.97
C ALA A 318 4.50 3.96 -3.24
N ASP A 319 3.74 4.29 -2.20
CA ASP A 319 2.63 5.26 -2.22
C ASP A 319 2.43 5.91 -0.84
N ASP A 320 1.18 6.15 -0.42
CA ASP A 320 0.86 6.73 0.89
C ASP A 320 0.73 5.68 2.02
N ASN A 321 0.81 4.38 1.74
CA ASN A 321 0.55 3.35 2.75
C ASN A 321 1.23 1.99 2.51
N HIS A 322 1.64 1.68 1.29
CA HIS A 322 2.34 0.44 0.99
C HIS A 322 3.86 0.63 1.08
N LEU A 323 4.54 -0.27 1.76
CA LEU A 323 6.00 -0.31 1.70
C LEU A 323 6.47 -0.53 0.26
N SER A 324 7.55 0.12 -0.14
CA SER A 324 8.29 -0.26 -1.33
C SER A 324 8.98 -1.61 -1.09
N ALA A 325 9.40 -2.32 -2.14
CA ALA A 325 10.18 -3.54 -1.98
C ALA A 325 11.44 -3.28 -1.14
N HIS A 326 12.16 -2.20 -1.46
CA HIS A 326 13.31 -1.76 -0.67
C HIS A 326 12.93 -1.40 0.78
N GLY A 327 11.79 -0.74 0.99
CA GLY A 327 11.28 -0.42 2.33
C GLY A 327 10.95 -1.67 3.15
N ALA A 328 10.41 -2.69 2.52
CA ALA A 328 10.18 -3.99 3.16
C ALA A 328 11.51 -4.68 3.51
N GLU A 329 12.47 -4.73 2.58
CA GLU A 329 13.80 -5.33 2.80
C GLU A 329 14.58 -4.62 3.93
N ALA A 330 14.40 -3.30 4.09
CA ALA A 330 15.04 -2.52 5.16
C ALA A 330 14.52 -2.83 6.57
N LEU A 331 13.50 -3.71 6.71
CA LEU A 331 12.87 -4.09 7.98
C LEU A 331 13.19 -5.55 8.39
N SER A 332 14.37 -6.05 8.07
CA SER A 332 14.76 -7.45 8.29
C SER A 332 14.56 -7.95 9.73
N ASP A 333 14.78 -7.10 10.74
CA ASP A 333 14.59 -7.49 12.15
C ASP A 333 13.11 -7.68 12.50
N VAL A 334 12.22 -6.86 11.90
CA VAL A 334 10.77 -7.01 12.04
C VAL A 334 10.32 -8.35 11.46
N TRP A 335 10.79 -8.67 10.25
CA TRP A 335 10.43 -9.94 9.60
C TRP A 335 11.03 -11.15 10.29
N SER A 336 12.27 -11.05 10.78
CA SER A 336 12.89 -12.12 11.58
C SER A 336 12.07 -12.41 12.83
N THR A 337 11.59 -11.39 13.53
CA THR A 337 10.68 -11.52 14.66
C THR A 337 9.36 -12.19 14.24
N ALA A 338 8.74 -11.74 13.17
CA ALA A 338 7.52 -12.34 12.63
C ALA A 338 7.72 -13.83 12.26
N LEU A 339 8.91 -14.21 11.80
CA LEU A 339 9.29 -15.59 11.49
C LEU A 339 9.68 -16.43 12.71
N GLY A 340 9.66 -15.86 13.92
CA GLY A 340 9.91 -16.58 15.16
C GLY A 340 11.37 -16.62 15.60
N VAL A 341 12.19 -15.75 15.03
CA VAL A 341 13.61 -15.65 15.40
C VAL A 341 13.84 -14.26 16.03
N SER A 342 13.81 -14.21 17.36
CA SER A 342 14.19 -12.99 18.09
C SER A 342 15.69 -12.75 17.90
N ARG A 343 16.06 -11.77 17.09
CA ARG A 343 17.39 -11.17 17.19
C ARG A 343 17.35 -10.18 18.34
N ALA A 344 18.36 -10.25 19.22
CA ALA A 344 18.57 -9.18 20.20
C ALA A 344 18.62 -7.84 19.45
N PRO A 345 17.95 -6.77 19.95
CA PRO A 345 17.95 -5.51 19.24
C PRO A 345 19.38 -5.08 18.99
N ALA A 346 19.75 -4.89 17.73
CA ALA A 346 21.01 -4.26 17.38
C ALA A 346 20.98 -2.88 18.04
N ILE A 347 21.95 -2.61 18.91
CA ILE A 347 22.10 -1.34 19.61
C ILE A 347 22.00 -0.23 18.56
N ALA A 348 20.99 0.62 18.70
CA ALA A 348 20.75 1.75 17.82
C ALA A 348 22.04 2.55 17.66
N VAL A 349 22.67 2.44 16.50
CA VAL A 349 23.72 3.38 16.12
C VAL A 349 23.03 4.73 16.00
N ALA A 350 23.49 5.67 16.80
CA ALA A 350 22.95 7.00 17.00
C ALA A 350 22.41 7.62 15.70
N ALA A 351 21.19 8.13 15.78
CA ALA A 351 20.57 8.94 14.77
C ALA A 351 21.52 10.04 14.30
N GLY A 352 22.04 9.90 13.08
CA GLY A 352 22.76 10.96 12.41
C GLY A 352 21.83 12.15 12.27
N THR A 353 22.20 13.26 12.88
CA THR A 353 21.61 14.58 12.75
C THR A 353 21.27 14.83 11.27
N VAL A 354 20.01 15.12 11.00
CA VAL A 354 19.58 15.66 9.71
C VAL A 354 20.37 16.95 9.48
N ALA A 355 21.40 16.86 8.66
CA ALA A 355 22.13 18.03 8.22
C ALA A 355 21.18 18.87 7.37
N ASN A 356 20.86 20.07 7.85
CA ASN A 356 20.27 21.12 7.04
C ASN A 356 21.15 21.30 5.80
N VAL A 357 20.65 20.96 4.64
CA VAL A 357 21.28 21.28 3.35
C VAL A 357 21.17 22.79 3.20
N PRO A 358 22.28 23.55 3.20
CA PRO A 358 22.21 24.98 2.97
C PRO A 358 21.82 25.21 1.51
N VAL A 359 20.76 25.95 1.29
CA VAL A 359 20.43 26.53 -0.01
C VAL A 359 21.46 27.62 -0.29
N SER A 360 22.45 27.36 -1.13
CA SER A 360 23.26 28.39 -1.73
C SER A 360 22.41 29.19 -2.71
N ARG A 361 22.43 30.50 -2.53
CA ARG A 361 21.76 31.52 -3.38
C ARG A 361 22.30 31.54 -4.79
#